data_5c0319d42a9928cbcfda111785e6a95e
#
_entry.id   5c0319d42a9928cbcfda111785e6a95e
#
_cell.length_a   1.000
_cell.length_b   1.000
_cell.length_c   1.000
_cell.angle_alpha   90.00
_cell.angle_beta   90.00
_cell.angle_gamma   90.00
#
_symmetry.space_group_name_H-M   'P 1'
#
loop_
_entity.id
_entity.type
_entity.pdbx_description
1 polymer ?
#
loop_
_entity_poly.entity_id
_entity_poly.type
_entity_poly.pdbx_seq_one_letter_code
_entity_poly.pdbx_strand_id
1 'polypeptide(L)'
;EILNKVLTGATREEIIERIREFKYEFKERPGWEKGSPKRVNNLTKYAKEEERLGRANMPGHVRAALNWNTLRRMNSDKYSLKIVDGMKTIVCKLKSNPLGWTSIGYPTDELHLPQWFKDMPFDDAEMEATVVDQKIDNLLGVLDWDLAAATNTENTFTSLFSFE
;
A
#
# COMPACT_ATOMS: atom_id res chain seq x y z
N GLU A 1 -10.91 -4.24 13.37
CA GLU A 1 -11.86 -5.36 13.58
C GLU A 1 -11.21 -6.55 14.30
N ILE A 2 -10.03 -7.00 13.87
CA ILE A 2 -9.33 -8.10 14.52
C ILE A 2 -9.00 -7.74 15.97
N LEU A 3 -8.51 -6.54 16.21
CA LEU A 3 -8.21 -6.06 17.55
C LEU A 3 -9.47 -6.00 18.40
N ASN A 4 -10.59 -5.56 17.86
CA ASN A 4 -11.86 -5.54 18.57
C ASN A 4 -12.29 -6.94 18.97
N LYS A 5 -12.11 -7.93 18.11
CA LYS A 5 -12.42 -9.32 18.43
C LYS A 5 -11.61 -9.83 19.62
N VAL A 6 -10.32 -9.49 19.66
CA VAL A 6 -9.49 -9.85 20.80
C VAL A 6 -9.99 -9.17 22.07
N LEU A 7 -10.31 -7.89 22.02
CA LEU A 7 -10.79 -7.14 23.16
C LEU A 7 -12.15 -7.65 23.67
N THR A 8 -12.96 -8.25 22.80
CA THR A 8 -14.25 -8.82 23.19
C THR A 8 -14.15 -10.28 23.60
N GLY A 9 -12.94 -10.83 23.70
CA GLY A 9 -12.75 -12.19 24.15
C GLY A 9 -12.95 -13.26 23.10
N ALA A 10 -12.81 -12.93 21.84
CA ALA A 10 -12.93 -13.91 20.77
C ALA A 10 -11.88 -15.02 20.92
N THR A 11 -12.21 -16.23 20.47
CA THR A 11 -11.28 -17.33 20.52
C THR A 11 -10.16 -17.15 19.50
N ARG A 12 -9.05 -17.88 19.73
CA ARG A 12 -7.95 -17.85 18.79
C ARG A 12 -8.37 -18.31 17.39
N GLU A 13 -9.21 -19.34 17.34
CA GLU A 13 -9.72 -19.89 16.09
C GLU A 13 -10.54 -18.86 15.30
N GLU A 14 -11.36 -18.09 16.00
CA GLU A 14 -12.14 -17.03 15.39
C GLU A 14 -11.25 -15.94 14.81
N ILE A 15 -10.19 -15.57 15.51
CA ILE A 15 -9.24 -14.55 15.07
C ILE A 15 -8.44 -15.06 13.86
N ILE A 16 -8.00 -16.29 13.88
CA ILE A 16 -7.29 -16.91 12.76
C ILE A 16 -8.17 -16.92 11.52
N GLU A 17 -9.43 -17.29 11.68
CA GLU A 17 -10.37 -17.29 10.56
C GLU A 17 -10.58 -15.89 10.01
N ARG A 18 -10.68 -14.89 10.86
CA ARG A 18 -10.84 -13.50 10.42
C ARG A 18 -9.60 -12.98 9.68
N ILE A 19 -8.41 -13.36 10.12
CA ILE A 19 -7.17 -13.02 9.42
C ILE A 19 -7.17 -13.64 8.02
N ARG A 20 -7.58 -14.90 7.91
CA ARG A 20 -7.65 -15.58 6.62
C ARG A 20 -8.64 -14.91 5.69
N GLU A 21 -9.81 -14.55 6.18
CA GLU A 21 -10.82 -13.82 5.41
C GLU A 21 -10.30 -12.48 4.94
N PHE A 22 -9.61 -11.74 5.81
CA PHE A 22 -9.04 -10.45 5.47
C PHE A 22 -8.01 -10.57 4.35
N LYS A 23 -7.11 -11.56 4.43
CA LYS A 23 -6.13 -11.79 3.37
C LYS A 23 -6.81 -12.10 2.03
N TYR A 24 -7.84 -12.92 2.07
CA TYR A 24 -8.58 -13.29 0.87
C TYR A 24 -9.27 -12.06 0.26
N GLU A 25 -9.98 -11.31 1.07
CA GLU A 25 -10.68 -10.10 0.62
C GLU A 25 -9.70 -9.09 0.02
N PHE A 26 -8.55 -8.89 0.67
CA PHE A 26 -7.54 -7.97 0.18
C PHE A 26 -6.97 -8.42 -1.17
N LYS A 27 -6.74 -9.72 -1.32
CA LYS A 27 -6.21 -10.29 -2.56
C LYS A 27 -7.14 -10.06 -3.74
N GLU A 28 -8.45 -10.03 -3.49
CA GLU A 28 -9.46 -9.83 -4.52
C GLU A 28 -9.60 -8.36 -4.95
N ARG A 29 -9.01 -7.43 -4.22
CA ARG A 29 -9.08 -6.02 -4.58
C ARG A 29 -8.22 -5.72 -5.80
N PRO A 30 -8.59 -4.71 -6.62
CA PRO A 30 -7.72 -4.27 -7.70
C PRO A 30 -6.42 -3.68 -7.15
N GLY A 31 -5.37 -3.71 -7.97
CA GLY A 31 -4.04 -3.26 -7.54
C GLY A 31 -4.00 -1.86 -6.97
N TRP A 32 -4.77 -0.94 -7.54
CA TRP A 32 -4.79 0.44 -7.04
C TRP A 32 -5.44 0.59 -5.67
N GLU A 33 -6.15 -0.39 -5.17
CA GLU A 33 -6.72 -0.38 -3.83
C GLU A 33 -5.81 -1.01 -2.77
N LYS A 34 -4.66 -1.53 -3.19
CA LYS A 34 -3.72 -2.22 -2.30
C LYS A 34 -2.59 -1.34 -1.81
N GLY A 35 -2.60 -0.07 -2.17
CA GLY A 35 -1.53 0.86 -1.81
C GLY A 35 -1.58 1.31 -0.37
N SER A 36 -0.53 2.04 0.05
CA SER A 36 -0.40 2.59 1.39
C SER A 36 -0.69 4.08 1.40
N PRO A 37 -1.42 4.58 2.41
CA PRO A 37 -1.66 6.03 2.52
C PRO A 37 -0.39 6.76 2.97
N LYS A 38 -0.09 7.86 2.31
CA LYS A 38 1.05 8.74 2.64
C LYS A 38 0.66 10.19 2.41
N ARG A 39 1.14 11.07 3.29
CA ARG A 39 1.02 12.50 3.04
C ARG A 39 2.28 12.98 2.32
N VAL A 40 2.09 13.70 1.23
CA VAL A 40 3.20 14.17 0.41
C VAL A 40 3.61 15.57 0.84
N ASN A 41 4.85 15.72 1.29
CA ASN A 41 5.41 17.01 1.66
C ASN A 41 6.64 17.30 0.82
N ASN A 42 6.95 18.57 0.63
CA ASN A 42 8.14 19.02 -0.13
C ASN A 42 8.15 18.58 -1.60
N LEU A 43 6.98 18.29 -2.15
CA LEU A 43 6.88 17.87 -3.54
C LEU A 43 7.43 18.94 -4.48
N THR A 44 7.05 20.20 -4.26
CA THR A 44 7.53 21.32 -5.07
C THR A 44 9.05 21.49 -4.96
N LYS A 45 9.59 21.34 -3.75
CA LYS A 45 11.03 21.43 -3.51
C LYS A 45 11.79 20.38 -4.32
N TYR A 46 11.37 19.13 -4.23
CA TYR A 46 12.05 18.05 -4.94
C TYR A 46 11.85 18.14 -6.46
N ALA A 47 10.68 18.56 -6.91
CA ALA A 47 10.43 18.75 -8.33
C ALA A 47 11.37 19.81 -8.92
N LYS A 48 11.54 20.94 -8.24
CA LYS A 48 12.46 22.00 -8.65
C LYS A 48 13.91 21.55 -8.63
N GLU A 49 14.30 20.79 -7.61
CA GLU A 49 15.63 20.25 -7.49
C GLU A 49 15.94 19.30 -8.65
N GLU A 50 15.01 18.41 -8.99
CA GLU A 50 15.16 17.50 -10.12
C GLU A 50 15.26 18.25 -11.43
N GLU A 51 14.43 19.29 -11.61
CA GLU A 51 14.49 20.13 -12.83
C GLU A 51 15.84 20.82 -12.97
N ARG A 52 16.41 21.30 -11.86
CA ARG A 52 17.67 22.02 -11.86
C ARG A 52 18.88 21.09 -12.00
N LEU A 53 18.87 19.93 -11.37
CA LEU A 53 20.02 19.02 -11.28
C LEU A 53 19.91 17.77 -12.14
N GLY A 54 18.76 17.56 -12.80
CA GLY A 54 18.50 16.35 -13.56
C GLY A 54 18.10 15.15 -12.69
N ARG A 55 18.25 15.29 -11.38
CA ARG A 55 17.87 14.23 -10.42
C ARG A 55 17.66 14.84 -9.06
N ALA A 56 16.86 14.18 -8.23
CA ALA A 56 16.69 14.55 -6.85
C ALA A 56 16.63 13.31 -5.99
N ASN A 57 17.25 13.37 -4.82
CA ASN A 57 17.16 12.30 -3.84
C ASN A 57 15.94 12.56 -2.95
N MET A 58 14.84 11.87 -3.20
CA MET A 58 13.57 12.12 -2.55
C MET A 58 12.96 10.83 -1.99
N PRO A 59 12.07 10.96 -0.97
CA PRO A 59 11.33 9.80 -0.48
C PRO A 59 10.51 9.14 -1.58
N GLY A 60 10.32 7.82 -1.47
CA GLY A 60 9.60 7.06 -2.48
C GLY A 60 8.17 7.53 -2.72
N HIS A 61 7.48 7.98 -1.66
CA HIS A 61 6.10 8.46 -1.82
C HIS A 61 6.03 9.81 -2.55
N VAL A 62 7.06 10.64 -2.46
CA VAL A 62 7.14 11.87 -3.24
C VAL A 62 7.36 11.53 -4.72
N ARG A 63 8.26 10.60 -4.99
CA ARG A 63 8.48 10.12 -6.36
C ARG A 63 7.20 9.56 -6.95
N ALA A 64 6.45 8.77 -6.18
CA ALA A 64 5.18 8.22 -6.63
C ALA A 64 4.16 9.30 -6.99
N ALA A 65 4.11 10.37 -6.21
CA ALA A 65 3.22 11.50 -6.48
C ALA A 65 3.64 12.25 -7.74
N LEU A 66 4.93 12.45 -7.93
CA LEU A 66 5.44 13.10 -9.15
C LEU A 66 5.16 12.26 -10.39
N ASN A 67 5.20 10.93 -10.25
CA ASN A 67 4.87 10.02 -11.35
C ASN A 67 3.41 10.17 -11.77
N TRP A 68 2.49 10.30 -10.81
CA TRP A 68 1.09 10.58 -11.10
C TRP A 68 0.96 11.90 -11.89
N ASN A 69 1.58 12.97 -11.41
CA ASN A 69 1.51 14.26 -12.05
C ASN A 69 2.10 14.22 -13.47
N THR A 70 3.16 13.45 -13.67
CA THR A 70 3.78 13.27 -14.97
C THR A 70 2.84 12.56 -15.94
N LEU A 71 2.24 11.45 -15.52
CA LEU A 71 1.28 10.74 -16.37
C LEU A 71 0.04 11.58 -16.66
N ARG A 72 -0.40 12.35 -15.68
CA ARG A 72 -1.53 13.26 -15.87
C ARG A 72 -1.24 14.23 -17.03
N ARG A 73 -0.04 14.80 -17.05
CA ARG A 73 0.38 15.70 -18.15
C ARG A 73 0.53 14.96 -19.47
N MET A 74 1.14 13.77 -19.43
CA MET A 74 1.38 12.98 -20.65
C MET A 74 0.06 12.59 -21.31
N ASN A 75 -0.99 12.38 -20.54
CA ASN A 75 -2.30 12.02 -21.05
C ASN A 75 -3.20 13.25 -21.27
N SER A 76 -2.68 14.45 -21.08
CA SER A 76 -3.43 15.71 -21.21
C SER A 76 -4.72 15.69 -20.39
N ASP A 77 -4.68 15.05 -19.22
CA ASP A 77 -5.84 14.88 -18.36
C ASP A 77 -6.07 16.15 -17.56
N LYS A 78 -7.15 16.86 -17.87
CA LYS A 78 -7.53 18.10 -17.20
C LYS A 78 -8.54 17.88 -16.08
N TYR A 79 -9.07 16.69 -15.95
CA TYR A 79 -10.15 16.39 -15.01
C TYR A 79 -9.66 15.76 -13.72
N SER A 80 -8.58 14.99 -13.76
CA SER A 80 -8.02 14.38 -12.56
C SER A 80 -7.28 15.41 -11.73
N LEU A 81 -7.29 15.21 -10.40
CA LEU A 81 -6.62 16.11 -9.47
C LEU A 81 -5.11 16.04 -9.64
N LYS A 82 -4.47 17.20 -9.57
CA LYS A 82 -3.01 17.27 -9.49
C LYS A 82 -2.61 17.11 -8.03
N ILE A 83 -1.57 16.32 -7.75
CA ILE A 83 -1.06 16.20 -6.39
C ILE A 83 -0.19 17.40 -6.08
N VAL A 84 -0.46 18.05 -4.95
CA VAL A 84 0.29 19.21 -4.45
C VAL A 84 0.75 18.95 -3.02
N ASP A 85 1.65 19.81 -2.52
CA ASP A 85 2.18 19.65 -1.16
C ASP A 85 1.08 19.56 -0.12
N GLY A 86 1.25 18.63 0.80
CA GLY A 86 0.31 18.42 1.90
C GLY A 86 -0.83 17.48 1.61
N MET A 87 -1.01 17.03 0.38
CA MET A 87 -2.10 16.12 0.03
C MET A 87 -1.82 14.70 0.51
N LYS A 88 -2.89 14.02 0.89
CA LYS A 88 -2.82 12.58 1.16
C LYS A 88 -2.94 11.82 -0.15
N THR A 89 -2.11 10.78 -0.27
CA THR A 89 -2.08 9.94 -1.46
C THR A 89 -2.11 8.47 -1.05
N ILE A 90 -2.51 7.63 -2.00
CA ILE A 90 -2.34 6.19 -1.87
C ILE A 90 -1.19 5.80 -2.80
N VAL A 91 -0.15 5.20 -2.24
CA VAL A 91 1.07 4.83 -2.98
C VAL A 91 1.03 3.35 -3.30
N CYS A 92 1.08 3.02 -4.58
CA CYS A 92 1.06 1.65 -5.09
C CYS A 92 2.41 1.26 -5.65
N LYS A 93 2.81 0.01 -5.44
CA LYS A 93 4.03 -0.55 -6.01
C LYS A 93 3.77 -1.00 -7.45
N LEU A 94 4.78 -0.89 -8.29
CA LEU A 94 4.69 -1.29 -9.68
C LEU A 94 5.68 -2.40 -10.00
N LYS A 95 5.26 -3.29 -10.89
CA LYS A 95 6.15 -4.29 -11.48
C LYS A 95 7.10 -3.61 -12.46
N SER A 96 8.13 -4.31 -12.90
CA SER A 96 9.02 -3.83 -13.94
C SER A 96 8.21 -3.35 -15.16
N ASN A 97 8.54 -2.16 -15.65
CA ASN A 97 7.77 -1.54 -16.71
C ASN A 97 8.69 -0.65 -17.57
N PRO A 98 8.26 -0.29 -18.81
CA PRO A 98 9.09 0.50 -19.71
C PRO A 98 9.46 1.88 -19.18
N LEU A 99 8.67 2.45 -18.26
CA LEU A 99 8.96 3.75 -17.68
C LEU A 99 10.05 3.70 -16.62
N GLY A 100 10.40 2.49 -16.14
CA GLY A 100 11.39 2.34 -15.09
C GLY A 100 10.94 2.81 -13.73
N TRP A 101 9.64 2.98 -13.52
CA TRP A 101 9.09 3.42 -12.24
C TRP A 101 8.82 2.24 -11.33
N THR A 102 9.07 2.43 -10.04
CA THR A 102 8.82 1.40 -9.01
C THR A 102 7.54 1.63 -8.24
N SER A 103 6.95 2.82 -8.35
CA SER A 103 5.72 3.17 -7.63
C SER A 103 4.99 4.31 -8.32
N ILE A 104 3.71 4.44 -8.01
CA ILE A 104 2.88 5.57 -8.42
C ILE A 104 1.84 5.82 -7.34
N GLY A 105 1.53 7.09 -7.09
CA GLY A 105 0.51 7.45 -6.11
C GLY A 105 -0.67 8.13 -6.76
N TYR A 106 -1.82 8.14 -6.08
CA TYR A 106 -2.96 8.93 -6.54
C TYR A 106 -3.57 9.67 -5.35
N PRO A 107 -4.22 10.84 -5.60
CA PRO A 107 -4.85 11.58 -4.51
C PRO A 107 -5.98 10.79 -3.89
N THR A 108 -6.05 10.73 -2.57
CA THR A 108 -7.16 10.04 -1.89
C THR A 108 -8.51 10.67 -2.19
N ASP A 109 -8.52 11.95 -2.55
CA ASP A 109 -9.74 12.67 -2.88
C ASP A 109 -10.21 12.47 -4.32
N GLU A 110 -9.46 11.72 -5.13
CA GLU A 110 -9.86 11.43 -6.50
C GLU A 110 -10.95 10.36 -6.48
N LEU A 111 -12.17 10.73 -6.87
CA LEU A 111 -13.32 9.83 -6.83
C LEU A 111 -13.37 8.88 -8.02
N HIS A 112 -12.84 9.31 -9.16
CA HIS A 112 -12.89 8.54 -10.39
C HIS A 112 -11.49 8.44 -10.98
N LEU A 113 -10.82 7.33 -10.70
CA LEU A 113 -9.48 7.12 -11.23
C LEU A 113 -9.52 6.99 -12.76
N PRO A 114 -8.63 7.69 -13.47
CA PRO A 114 -8.59 7.60 -14.92
C PRO A 114 -8.09 6.24 -15.40
N GLN A 115 -8.49 5.86 -16.59
CA GLN A 115 -8.13 4.57 -17.14
C GLN A 115 -6.61 4.42 -17.31
N TRP A 116 -5.89 5.50 -17.67
CA TRP A 116 -4.45 5.43 -17.80
C TRP A 116 -3.76 5.07 -16.48
N PHE A 117 -4.38 5.37 -15.33
CA PHE A 117 -3.87 4.94 -14.04
C PHE A 117 -4.22 3.47 -13.77
N LYS A 118 -5.45 3.09 -14.05
CA LYS A 118 -5.92 1.71 -13.82
C LYS A 118 -5.16 0.69 -14.68
N ASP A 119 -4.60 1.14 -15.80
CA ASP A 119 -3.84 0.28 -16.70
C ASP A 119 -2.40 0.07 -16.26
N MET A 120 -1.96 0.69 -15.18
CA MET A 120 -0.60 0.54 -14.70
C MET A 120 -0.33 -0.88 -14.21
N PRO A 121 0.92 -1.36 -14.36
CA PRO A 121 1.27 -2.71 -13.93
C PRO A 121 1.52 -2.77 -12.41
N PHE A 122 0.46 -2.86 -11.64
CA PHE A 122 0.55 -2.91 -10.18
C PHE A 122 1.16 -4.22 -9.71
N ASP A 123 2.05 -4.14 -8.72
CA ASP A 123 2.68 -5.29 -8.11
C ASP A 123 1.85 -5.76 -6.92
N ASP A 124 0.82 -6.54 -7.21
CA ASP A 124 -0.11 -7.03 -6.21
C ASP A 124 0.58 -7.84 -5.12
N ALA A 125 1.49 -8.72 -5.51
CA ALA A 125 2.19 -9.59 -4.56
C ALA A 125 3.04 -8.79 -3.58
N GLU A 126 3.77 -7.79 -4.06
CA GLU A 126 4.60 -6.93 -3.21
C GLU A 126 3.74 -6.13 -2.23
N MET A 127 2.63 -5.56 -2.72
CA MET A 127 1.73 -4.80 -1.87
C MET A 127 1.02 -5.67 -0.84
N GLU A 128 0.61 -6.87 -1.22
CA GLU A 128 0.01 -7.82 -0.30
C GLU A 128 0.99 -8.20 0.81
N ALA A 129 2.24 -8.51 0.45
CA ALA A 129 3.25 -8.86 1.44
C ALA A 129 3.55 -7.70 2.38
N THR A 130 3.68 -6.48 1.84
CA THR A 130 4.06 -5.32 2.64
C THR A 130 2.92 -4.82 3.51
N VAL A 131 1.72 -4.71 2.95
CA VAL A 131 0.60 -4.07 3.65
C VAL A 131 -0.14 -5.05 4.55
N VAL A 132 -0.47 -6.22 4.05
CA VAL A 132 -1.28 -7.19 4.80
C VAL A 132 -0.44 -7.90 5.84
N ASP A 133 0.63 -8.54 5.41
CA ASP A 133 1.44 -9.38 6.30
C ASP A 133 2.08 -8.55 7.41
N GLN A 134 2.59 -7.37 7.08
CA GLN A 134 3.22 -6.50 8.05
C GLN A 134 2.21 -5.98 9.09
N LYS A 135 1.01 -5.65 8.66
CA LYS A 135 -0.04 -5.22 9.60
C LYS A 135 -0.48 -6.35 10.51
N ILE A 136 -0.56 -7.56 9.99
CA ILE A 136 -0.92 -8.73 10.78
C ILE A 136 0.18 -9.03 11.79
N ASP A 137 1.45 -9.00 11.37
CA ASP A 137 2.58 -9.21 12.26
C ASP A 137 2.61 -8.18 13.37
N ASN A 138 2.39 -6.91 13.05
CA ASN A 138 2.35 -5.84 14.05
C ASN A 138 1.22 -6.06 15.06
N LEU A 139 0.05 -6.47 14.58
CA LEU A 139 -1.09 -6.75 15.44
C LEU A 139 -0.79 -7.92 16.39
N LEU A 140 -0.23 -9.00 15.88
CA LEU A 140 0.12 -10.15 16.70
C LEU A 140 1.20 -9.80 17.72
N GLY A 141 2.16 -8.96 17.37
CA GLY A 141 3.18 -8.47 18.28
C GLY A 141 2.60 -7.63 19.41
N VAL A 142 1.66 -6.73 19.08
CA VAL A 142 0.99 -5.90 20.08
C VAL A 142 0.16 -6.74 21.04
N LEU A 143 -0.47 -7.80 20.56
CA LEU A 143 -1.30 -8.68 21.36
C LEU A 143 -0.49 -9.65 22.21
N ASP A 144 0.82 -9.66 22.01
CA ASP A 144 1.72 -10.50 22.78
C ASP A 144 1.27 -11.95 22.82
N TRP A 145 0.92 -12.40 21.65
CA TRP A 145 0.40 -13.76 21.53
C TRP A 145 1.50 -14.76 21.59
N ASP A 146 2.54 -14.46 22.15
CA ASP A 146 3.54 -15.31 22.16
C ASP A 146 3.27 -16.48 22.78
N LEU A 147 3.08 -16.50 23.22
CA LEU A 147 3.75 -16.62 23.44
C LEU A 147 4.13 -17.83 23.91
N ALA A 148 3.79 -18.03 25.01
CA ALA A 148 4.21 -19.18 25.64
C ALA A 148 3.54 -20.37 25.06
N ALA A 149 2.38 -20.18 24.68
CA ALA A 149 1.75 -21.16 23.86
C ALA A 149 2.42 -21.16 22.53
N ALA A 150 3.40 -20.33 22.42
CA ALA A 150 3.95 -19.93 21.22
C ALA A 150 4.44 -21.04 20.35
N THR A 151 5.05 -22.01 20.86
CA THR A 151 5.64 -23.04 20.00
C THR A 151 4.62 -23.65 19.06
N ASN A 152 3.47 -24.03 19.58
CA ASN A 152 2.41 -24.58 18.73
C ASN A 152 1.70 -23.52 17.91
N THR A 153 1.54 -22.34 18.50
CA THR A 153 0.86 -21.23 17.86
C THR A 153 1.66 -20.70 16.67
N GLU A 154 2.97 -20.59 16.83
CA GLU A 154 3.86 -20.11 15.77
C GLU A 154 3.76 -20.99 14.53
N ASN A 155 3.81 -22.29 14.70
CA ASN A 155 3.67 -23.21 13.58
C ASN A 155 2.33 -23.05 12.87
N THR A 156 1.27 -22.82 13.62
CA THR A 156 -0.06 -22.60 13.07
C THR A 156 -0.11 -21.35 12.22
N PHE A 157 0.43 -20.24 12.73
CA PHE A 157 0.45 -18.99 11.99
C PHE A 157 1.33 -19.04 10.75
N THR A 158 2.48 -19.68 10.85
CA THR A 158 3.35 -19.87 9.69
C THR A 158 2.63 -20.64 8.60
N SER A 159 1.93 -21.70 8.96
CA SER A 159 1.13 -22.47 8.02
C SER A 159 0.04 -21.63 7.34
N LEU A 160 -0.63 -20.76 8.12
CA LEU A 160 -1.67 -19.88 7.58
C LEU A 160 -1.13 -18.86 6.60
N PHE A 161 0.07 -18.35 6.84
CA PHE A 161 0.61 -17.27 6.02
C PHE A 161 1.38 -17.77 4.80
N SER A 162 1.80 -19.03 4.80
CA SER A 162 2.55 -19.61 3.69
C SER A 162 1.69 -20.39 2.72
N PHE A 163 0.41 -20.58 3.01
CA PHE A 163 -0.46 -21.32 2.08
C PHE A 163 -0.86 -20.38 0.94
N GLU A 164 -0.99 -20.91 -0.24
CA GLU A 164 -1.39 -20.17 -1.40
C GLU A 164 -2.51 -20.89 -2.13
#